data_101303046f613d51f88a2469c2b474ba
#
_entry.id   101303046f613d51f88a2469c2b474ba
#
_cell.length_a   1.000
_cell.length_b   1.000
_cell.length_c   1.000
_cell.angle_alpha   90.00
_cell.angle_beta   90.00
_cell.angle_gamma   90.00
#
_symmetry.space_group_name_H-M   'P 1'
#
loop_
_entity.id
_entity.type
_entity.pdbx_description
1 polymer ?
#
loop_
_entity_poly.entity_id
_entity_poly.type
_entity_poly.pdbx_seq_one_letter_code
_entity_poly.pdbx_strand_id
1 'polypeptide(L)'
;QQLKNATQEQVKELYERFFAMNHAQIAITGKFDAKKMQKLLNQEFGRWNGKQPYQKILIDHVDFPAQQVHVLSEQREFGSYQSVLALPVGKNHPDASALILLNYILGESQISSRLAQELREKNALVYGFGSGLQLDRDTNVGALSISANYTSGRSAQVSASIHKVLNDLLKNGVTEQELEAAKADIMKKRVTALE
;
A
#
# COMPACT_ATOMS: atom_id res chain seq x y z
N GLN A 1 10.87 10.22 19.30
CA GLN A 1 10.95 10.73 20.71
C GLN A 1 9.58 10.69 21.41
N GLN A 2 8.47 11.08 20.74
CA GLN A 2 7.13 11.09 21.34
C GLN A 2 6.64 9.71 21.78
N LEU A 3 6.88 8.65 21.00
CA LEU A 3 6.50 7.29 21.36
C LEU A 3 7.21 6.75 22.61
N LYS A 4 8.46 7.16 22.85
CA LYS A 4 9.22 6.74 24.04
C LYS A 4 8.67 7.31 25.35
N ASN A 5 7.96 8.43 25.25
CA ASN A 5 7.42 9.17 26.39
C ASN A 5 5.91 9.01 26.55
N ALA A 6 5.28 8.16 25.72
CA ALA A 6 3.85 7.91 25.80
C ALA A 6 3.51 7.17 27.09
N THR A 7 2.51 7.65 27.82
CA THR A 7 2.02 7.03 29.06
C THR A 7 0.74 6.24 28.82
N GLN A 8 0.43 5.34 29.74
CA GLN A 8 -0.83 4.56 29.71
C GLN A 8 -2.04 5.49 29.78
N GLU A 9 -1.97 6.56 30.58
CA GLU A 9 -3.03 7.55 30.73
C GLU A 9 -3.33 8.26 29.41
N GLN A 10 -2.28 8.65 28.67
CA GLN A 10 -2.42 9.28 27.34
C GLN A 10 -3.09 8.33 26.34
N VAL A 11 -2.72 7.04 26.33
CA VAL A 11 -3.37 6.04 25.48
C VAL A 11 -4.84 5.87 25.85
N LYS A 12 -5.16 5.81 27.15
CA LYS A 12 -6.52 5.72 27.63
C LYS A 12 -7.34 6.96 27.26
N GLU A 13 -6.79 8.15 27.42
CA GLU A 13 -7.45 9.41 27.02
C GLU A 13 -7.77 9.43 25.51
N LEU A 14 -6.81 9.05 24.66
CA LEU A 14 -7.03 8.95 23.22
C LEU A 14 -8.13 7.94 22.87
N TYR A 15 -8.11 6.77 23.52
CA TYR A 15 -9.16 5.76 23.35
C TYR A 15 -10.54 6.31 23.71
N GLU A 16 -10.70 6.93 24.88
CA GLU A 16 -11.96 7.49 25.34
C GLU A 16 -12.48 8.65 24.47
N ARG A 17 -11.56 9.38 23.82
CA ARG A 17 -11.91 10.52 22.94
C ARG A 17 -12.36 10.08 21.56
N PHE A 18 -11.69 9.10 20.96
CA PHE A 18 -11.84 8.81 19.53
C PHE A 18 -12.49 7.47 19.22
N PHE A 19 -12.42 6.50 20.12
CA PHE A 19 -13.03 5.20 19.89
C PHE A 19 -14.45 5.17 20.41
N ALA A 20 -15.40 5.06 19.48
CA ALA A 20 -16.82 4.97 19.84
C ALA A 20 -17.66 4.48 18.65
N MET A 21 -18.84 3.93 18.94
CA MET A 21 -19.69 3.34 17.91
C MET A 21 -20.47 4.39 17.10
N ASN A 22 -20.65 5.59 17.59
CA ASN A 22 -21.21 6.70 16.81
C ASN A 22 -20.30 7.15 15.64
N HIS A 23 -19.05 6.66 15.58
CA HIS A 23 -18.09 6.90 14.50
C HIS A 23 -17.74 5.63 13.74
N ALA A 24 -18.36 4.49 14.06
CA ALA A 24 -18.01 3.21 13.50
C ALA A 24 -19.04 2.73 12.46
N GLN A 25 -18.58 1.90 11.55
CA GLN A 25 -19.42 1.12 10.64
C GLN A 25 -19.12 -0.35 10.86
N ILE A 26 -20.15 -1.16 10.99
CA ILE A 26 -20.02 -2.62 11.11
C ILE A 26 -20.65 -3.24 9.87
N ALA A 27 -19.86 -4.04 9.14
CA ALA A 27 -20.33 -4.86 8.04
C ALA A 27 -20.19 -6.34 8.42
N ILE A 28 -21.26 -7.11 8.26
CA ILE A 28 -21.28 -8.54 8.57
C ILE A 28 -21.77 -9.28 7.35
N THR A 29 -21.02 -10.29 6.92
CA THR A 29 -21.37 -11.16 5.80
C THR A 29 -21.45 -12.61 6.27
N GLY A 30 -22.36 -13.40 5.69
CA GLY A 30 -22.55 -14.80 6.03
C GLY A 30 -24.00 -15.19 6.20
N LYS A 31 -24.25 -16.40 6.70
CA LYS A 31 -25.61 -16.91 6.96
C LYS A 31 -25.99 -16.64 8.40
N PHE A 32 -26.83 -15.64 8.65
CA PHE A 32 -27.31 -15.29 9.98
C PHE A 32 -28.71 -14.64 9.92
N ASP A 33 -29.38 -14.57 11.08
CA ASP A 33 -30.63 -13.83 11.24
C ASP A 33 -30.32 -12.35 11.46
N ALA A 34 -30.63 -11.51 10.47
CA ALA A 34 -30.31 -10.10 10.48
C ALA A 34 -30.96 -9.35 11.69
N LYS A 35 -32.19 -9.71 12.07
CA LYS A 35 -32.88 -9.05 13.19
C LYS A 35 -32.23 -9.40 14.52
N LYS A 36 -31.87 -10.65 14.72
CA LYS A 36 -31.15 -11.07 15.94
C LYS A 36 -29.78 -10.43 16.03
N MET A 37 -29.06 -10.37 14.90
CA MET A 37 -27.74 -9.74 14.84
C MET A 37 -27.83 -8.24 15.15
N GLN A 38 -28.76 -7.53 14.54
CA GLN A 38 -28.98 -6.10 14.80
C GLN A 38 -29.31 -5.84 16.28
N LYS A 39 -30.17 -6.69 16.89
CA LYS A 39 -30.49 -6.60 18.31
C LYS A 39 -29.25 -6.78 19.18
N LEU A 40 -28.44 -7.79 18.87
CA LEU A 40 -27.18 -8.06 19.58
C LEU A 40 -26.23 -6.88 19.49
N LEU A 41 -25.99 -6.36 18.28
CA LEU A 41 -25.11 -5.21 18.07
C LEU A 41 -25.57 -3.98 18.84
N ASN A 42 -26.88 -3.71 18.85
CA ASN A 42 -27.44 -2.59 19.61
C ASN A 42 -27.31 -2.79 21.14
N GLN A 43 -27.42 -4.03 21.63
CA GLN A 43 -27.23 -4.34 23.04
C GLN A 43 -25.77 -4.12 23.48
N GLU A 44 -24.81 -4.63 22.68
CA GLU A 44 -23.39 -4.59 23.02
C GLU A 44 -22.78 -3.19 22.79
N PHE A 45 -23.14 -2.54 21.70
CA PHE A 45 -22.47 -1.34 21.23
C PHE A 45 -23.31 -0.06 21.26
N GLY A 46 -24.64 -0.17 21.35
CA GLY A 46 -25.54 0.98 21.21
C GLY A 46 -25.40 2.07 22.29
N ARG A 47 -24.73 1.78 23.40
CA ARG A 47 -24.44 2.74 24.47
C ARG A 47 -23.03 3.30 24.45
N TRP A 48 -22.19 2.82 23.55
CA TRP A 48 -20.80 3.24 23.46
C TRP A 48 -20.66 4.49 22.59
N ASN A 49 -20.79 5.65 23.21
CA ASN A 49 -20.72 6.95 22.57
C ASN A 49 -19.40 7.66 22.91
N GLY A 50 -18.76 8.22 21.89
CA GLY A 50 -17.55 9.03 22.06
C GLY A 50 -17.85 10.41 22.60
N LYS A 51 -16.85 10.96 23.30
CA LYS A 51 -16.93 12.31 23.90
C LYS A 51 -16.74 13.43 22.87
N GLN A 52 -16.14 13.11 21.70
CA GLN A 52 -15.82 14.08 20.66
C GLN A 52 -16.61 13.78 19.38
N PRO A 53 -17.01 14.80 18.61
CA PRO A 53 -17.57 14.58 17.29
C PRO A 53 -16.50 14.00 16.36
N TYR A 54 -16.94 13.15 15.41
CA TYR A 54 -16.04 12.65 14.37
C TYR A 54 -15.53 13.81 13.52
N GLN A 55 -14.22 13.88 13.40
CA GLN A 55 -13.55 14.82 12.52
C GLN A 55 -12.62 14.04 11.60
N LYS A 56 -12.90 14.05 10.32
CA LYS A 56 -12.05 13.42 9.32
C LYS A 56 -10.79 14.24 9.13
N ILE A 57 -9.64 13.60 9.28
CA ILE A 57 -8.36 14.22 8.97
C ILE A 57 -8.15 14.08 7.46
N LEU A 58 -8.21 15.18 6.73
CA LEU A 58 -7.86 15.25 5.32
C LEU A 58 -6.36 15.52 5.22
N ILE A 59 -5.70 14.76 4.37
CA ILE A 59 -4.27 14.91 4.08
C ILE A 59 -4.15 15.57 2.71
N ASP A 60 -3.37 16.64 2.63
CA ASP A 60 -3.06 17.29 1.37
C ASP A 60 -1.83 16.63 0.74
N HIS A 61 -1.79 16.62 -0.59
CA HIS A 61 -0.61 16.20 -1.31
C HIS A 61 0.53 17.18 -1.05
N VAL A 62 1.71 16.63 -0.77
CA VAL A 62 2.94 17.40 -0.59
C VAL A 62 3.98 16.88 -1.57
N ASP A 63 4.52 17.76 -2.39
CA ASP A 63 5.65 17.48 -3.25
C ASP A 63 6.95 17.42 -2.43
N PHE A 64 7.67 16.33 -2.59
CA PHE A 64 8.99 16.15 -1.98
C PHE A 64 10.08 16.26 -3.05
N PRO A 65 11.16 17.01 -2.80
CA PRO A 65 12.31 16.99 -3.70
C PRO A 65 12.91 15.57 -3.76
N ALA A 66 13.37 15.17 -4.94
CA ALA A 66 14.02 13.88 -5.10
C ALA A 66 15.26 13.80 -4.18
N GLN A 67 15.32 12.78 -3.36
CA GLN A 67 16.42 12.51 -2.44
C GLN A 67 16.87 11.07 -2.59
N GLN A 68 18.16 10.85 -2.43
CA GLN A 68 18.72 9.51 -2.31
C GLN A 68 19.57 9.44 -1.04
N VAL A 69 19.26 8.50 -0.17
CA VAL A 69 19.93 8.28 1.09
C VAL A 69 20.51 6.86 1.12
N HIS A 70 21.81 6.75 1.37
CA HIS A 70 22.49 5.48 1.58
C HIS A 70 22.80 5.33 3.07
N VAL A 71 22.23 4.31 3.69
CA VAL A 71 22.55 3.93 5.06
C VAL A 71 23.40 2.67 5.03
N LEU A 72 24.65 2.79 5.46
CA LEU A 72 25.58 1.68 5.55
C LEU A 72 25.53 1.07 6.95
N SER A 73 25.50 -0.26 7.01
CA SER A 73 25.62 -1.02 8.26
C SER A 73 26.62 -2.15 8.02
N GLU A 74 27.75 -2.09 8.72
CA GLU A 74 28.89 -3.01 8.50
C GLU A 74 28.63 -4.45 8.94
N GLN A 75 27.56 -4.71 9.70
CA GLN A 75 27.26 -6.02 10.29
C GLN A 75 26.02 -6.71 9.72
N ARG A 76 25.51 -6.27 8.59
CA ARG A 76 24.30 -6.83 8.00
C ARG A 76 24.60 -7.65 6.76
N GLU A 77 24.14 -8.90 6.75
CA GLU A 77 24.20 -9.79 5.58
C GLU A 77 23.23 -9.39 4.47
N PHE A 78 22.19 -8.64 4.82
CA PHE A 78 21.12 -8.24 3.93
C PHE A 78 20.98 -6.73 3.86
N GLY A 79 20.70 -6.25 2.65
CA GLY A 79 20.33 -4.88 2.36
C GLY A 79 18.89 -4.77 1.91
N SER A 80 18.33 -3.57 2.02
CA SER A 80 16.99 -3.24 1.54
C SER A 80 17.05 -1.98 0.68
N TYR A 81 16.40 -2.03 -0.48
CA TYR A 81 16.09 -0.87 -1.29
C TYR A 81 14.65 -0.47 -1.06
N GLN A 82 14.41 0.82 -0.89
CA GLN A 82 13.07 1.37 -0.83
C GLN A 82 13.01 2.70 -1.56
N SER A 83 11.99 2.88 -2.37
CA SER A 83 11.67 4.17 -2.98
C SER A 83 10.17 4.44 -2.86
N VAL A 84 9.82 5.72 -2.75
CA VAL A 84 8.45 6.18 -2.68
C VAL A 84 8.30 7.41 -3.56
N LEU A 85 7.28 7.40 -4.40
CA LEU A 85 6.84 8.54 -5.19
C LEU A 85 5.48 8.99 -4.67
N ALA A 86 5.39 10.22 -4.18
CA ALA A 86 4.12 10.85 -3.84
C ALA A 86 3.35 11.19 -5.13
N LEU A 87 2.05 10.94 -5.12
CA LEU A 87 1.17 11.15 -6.28
C LEU A 87 -0.01 12.05 -5.90
N PRO A 88 -0.33 13.07 -6.72
CA PRO A 88 -1.53 13.88 -6.54
C PRO A 88 -2.79 13.16 -7.05
N VAL A 89 -2.93 11.86 -6.72
CA VAL A 89 -3.96 10.96 -7.23
C VAL A 89 -4.54 10.16 -6.08
N GLY A 90 -5.83 10.31 -5.83
CA GLY A 90 -6.59 9.48 -4.89
C GLY A 90 -7.37 8.37 -5.58
N LYS A 91 -8.11 7.59 -4.80
CA LYS A 91 -8.86 6.42 -5.28
C LYS A 91 -9.96 6.74 -6.30
N ASN A 92 -10.53 7.94 -6.21
CA ASN A 92 -11.61 8.40 -7.09
C ASN A 92 -11.10 9.20 -8.30
N HIS A 93 -9.80 9.32 -8.46
CA HIS A 93 -9.20 10.01 -9.61
C HIS A 93 -9.41 9.21 -10.91
N PRO A 94 -9.64 9.87 -12.07
CA PRO A 94 -9.81 9.18 -13.35
C PRO A 94 -8.67 8.19 -13.69
N ASP A 95 -7.44 8.53 -13.33
CA ASP A 95 -6.24 7.72 -13.61
C ASP A 95 -5.99 6.60 -12.58
N ALA A 96 -6.80 6.49 -11.53
CA ALA A 96 -6.58 5.50 -10.49
C ALA A 96 -6.54 4.05 -11.03
N SER A 97 -7.43 3.71 -11.97
CA SER A 97 -7.48 2.39 -12.58
C SER A 97 -6.24 2.11 -13.45
N ALA A 98 -5.75 3.10 -14.18
CA ALA A 98 -4.53 2.98 -14.97
C ALA A 98 -3.29 2.77 -14.07
N LEU A 99 -3.22 3.49 -12.95
CA LEU A 99 -2.15 3.31 -11.96
C LEU A 99 -2.17 1.94 -11.28
N ILE A 100 -3.35 1.37 -11.03
CA ILE A 100 -3.49 0.00 -10.51
C ILE A 100 -2.91 -1.02 -11.50
N LEU A 101 -3.26 -0.91 -12.78
CA LEU A 101 -2.72 -1.77 -13.83
C LEU A 101 -1.21 -1.59 -13.99
N LEU A 102 -0.74 -0.34 -13.99
CA LEU A 102 0.68 -0.02 -14.05
C LEU A 102 1.46 -0.64 -12.88
N ASN A 103 0.96 -0.50 -11.65
CA ASN A 103 1.58 -1.10 -10.47
C ASN A 103 1.65 -2.63 -10.59
N TYR A 104 0.58 -3.26 -11.10
CA TYR A 104 0.56 -4.71 -11.31
C TYR A 104 1.65 -5.17 -12.28
N ILE A 105 1.79 -4.47 -13.41
CA ILE A 105 2.81 -4.73 -14.44
C ILE A 105 4.22 -4.40 -13.92
N LEU A 106 4.36 -3.34 -13.13
CA LEU A 106 5.65 -2.92 -12.60
C LEU A 106 6.23 -3.94 -11.62
N GLY A 107 5.51 -4.31 -10.57
CA GLY A 107 6.11 -5.10 -9.50
C GLY A 107 5.16 -5.77 -8.51
N GLU A 108 3.84 -5.58 -8.61
CA GLU A 108 2.88 -6.25 -7.73
C GLU A 108 2.74 -7.74 -8.09
N SER A 109 2.78 -8.08 -9.38
CA SER A 109 2.83 -9.48 -9.80
C SER A 109 4.21 -10.07 -9.50
N GLN A 110 4.22 -11.10 -8.62
CA GLN A 110 5.46 -11.77 -8.23
C GLN A 110 6.06 -12.66 -9.33
N ILE A 111 5.32 -12.90 -10.41
CA ILE A 111 5.72 -13.81 -11.49
C ILE A 111 5.93 -13.05 -12.80
N SER A 112 4.95 -12.26 -13.22
CA SER A 112 4.90 -11.68 -14.56
C SER A 112 5.32 -10.22 -14.64
N SER A 113 5.59 -9.56 -13.50
CA SER A 113 5.97 -8.15 -13.49
C SER A 113 7.36 -7.89 -14.05
N ARG A 114 7.61 -6.67 -14.52
CA ARG A 114 8.93 -6.25 -15.03
C ARG A 114 10.03 -6.34 -13.98
N LEU A 115 9.70 -6.00 -12.71
CA LEU A 115 10.65 -6.18 -11.61
C LEU A 115 10.95 -7.65 -11.34
N ALA A 116 9.97 -8.56 -11.47
CA ALA A 116 10.20 -10.01 -11.34
C ALA A 116 11.22 -10.47 -12.39
N GLN A 117 10.98 -10.13 -13.64
CA GLN A 117 11.85 -10.51 -14.74
C GLN A 117 13.26 -9.95 -14.61
N GLU A 118 13.40 -8.67 -14.27
CA GLU A 118 14.73 -8.03 -14.22
C GLU A 118 15.50 -8.41 -12.95
N LEU A 119 14.86 -8.39 -11.77
CA LEU A 119 15.57 -8.59 -10.50
C LEU A 119 15.77 -10.06 -10.12
N ARG A 120 14.78 -10.90 -10.43
CA ARG A 120 14.80 -12.32 -10.03
C ARG A 120 15.24 -13.24 -11.17
N GLU A 121 14.54 -13.20 -12.30
CA GLU A 121 14.76 -14.18 -13.37
C GLU A 121 16.09 -13.95 -14.13
N LYS A 122 16.36 -12.70 -14.54
CA LYS A 122 17.55 -12.39 -15.32
C LYS A 122 18.83 -12.29 -14.47
N ASN A 123 18.73 -11.69 -13.30
CA ASN A 123 19.91 -11.26 -12.55
C ASN A 123 20.06 -11.96 -11.20
N ALA A 124 19.07 -12.67 -10.69
CA ALA A 124 19.06 -13.34 -9.38
C ALA A 124 19.60 -12.44 -8.24
N LEU A 125 19.19 -11.16 -8.24
CA LEU A 125 19.73 -10.14 -7.33
C LEU A 125 19.05 -10.10 -5.98
N VAL A 126 17.78 -10.53 -5.90
CA VAL A 126 16.90 -10.26 -4.75
C VAL A 126 16.21 -11.52 -4.26
N TYR A 127 15.92 -11.59 -2.95
CA TYR A 127 15.05 -12.61 -2.36
C TYR A 127 13.59 -12.23 -2.45
N GLY A 128 13.31 -10.95 -2.25
CA GLY A 128 11.98 -10.39 -2.29
C GLY A 128 12.02 -9.01 -2.94
N PHE A 129 10.97 -8.70 -3.68
CA PHE A 129 10.77 -7.41 -4.31
C PHE A 129 9.28 -7.15 -4.41
N GLY A 130 8.93 -5.92 -4.71
CA GLY A 130 7.55 -5.57 -5.03
C GLY A 130 7.39 -4.11 -5.32
N SER A 131 6.27 -3.78 -5.93
CA SER A 131 5.74 -2.42 -5.94
C SER A 131 4.39 -2.39 -5.24
N GLY A 132 4.06 -1.26 -4.65
CA GLY A 132 2.80 -1.03 -3.96
C GLY A 132 2.23 0.32 -4.32
N LEU A 133 0.93 0.37 -4.61
CA LEU A 133 0.19 1.58 -4.87
C LEU A 133 -0.81 1.81 -3.74
N GLN A 134 -0.69 2.93 -3.06
CA GLN A 134 -1.64 3.40 -2.06
C GLN A 134 -2.35 4.62 -2.61
N LEU A 135 -3.67 4.60 -2.61
CA LEU A 135 -4.52 5.72 -3.04
C LEU A 135 -5.49 6.03 -1.91
N ASP A 136 -5.44 7.26 -1.42
CA ASP A 136 -6.38 7.70 -0.40
C ASP A 136 -7.80 7.72 -0.97
N ARG A 137 -8.78 7.37 -0.13
CA ARG A 137 -10.18 7.24 -0.55
C ARG A 137 -10.86 8.60 -0.74
N ASP A 138 -10.45 9.57 0.02
CA ASP A 138 -11.21 10.79 0.26
C ASP A 138 -10.46 12.06 -0.14
N THR A 139 -9.17 11.92 -0.44
CA THR A 139 -8.29 13.00 -0.89
C THR A 139 -7.59 12.62 -2.20
N ASN A 140 -6.99 13.59 -2.87
CA ASN A 140 -6.16 13.35 -4.05
C ASN A 140 -4.71 13.09 -3.64
N VAL A 141 -4.52 12.12 -2.73
CA VAL A 141 -3.20 11.72 -2.26
C VAL A 141 -2.98 10.25 -2.52
N GLY A 142 -1.84 9.94 -3.08
CA GLY A 142 -1.40 8.56 -3.30
C GLY A 142 0.10 8.43 -3.17
N ALA A 143 0.56 7.19 -3.18
CA ALA A 143 1.98 6.86 -3.18
C ALA A 143 2.22 5.58 -3.96
N LEU A 144 3.22 5.61 -4.84
CA LEU A 144 3.79 4.42 -5.47
C LEU A 144 5.11 4.10 -4.77
N SER A 145 5.25 2.90 -4.28
CA SER A 145 6.47 2.43 -3.63
C SER A 145 7.09 1.26 -4.37
N ILE A 146 8.42 1.15 -4.31
CA ILE A 146 9.16 -0.03 -4.76
C ILE A 146 10.05 -0.48 -3.61
N SER A 147 10.08 -1.79 -3.36
CA SER A 147 10.95 -2.40 -2.37
C SER A 147 11.69 -3.59 -2.96
N ALA A 148 12.92 -3.82 -2.49
CA ALA A 148 13.68 -5.01 -2.81
C ALA A 148 14.65 -5.37 -1.68
N ASN A 149 14.75 -6.68 -1.36
CA ASN A 149 15.66 -7.20 -0.35
C ASN A 149 16.73 -8.05 -1.04
N TYR A 150 18.00 -7.78 -0.72
CA TYR A 150 19.14 -8.34 -1.42
C TYR A 150 20.29 -8.68 -0.47
N THR A 151 21.24 -9.49 -0.91
CA THR A 151 22.48 -9.76 -0.17
C THR A 151 23.36 -8.52 -0.14
N SER A 152 24.01 -8.24 0.96
CA SER A 152 24.97 -7.14 1.10
C SER A 152 25.97 -7.08 -0.07
N GLY A 153 26.35 -5.88 -0.46
CA GLY A 153 27.23 -5.63 -1.60
C GLY A 153 26.53 -5.52 -2.97
N ARG A 154 25.22 -5.80 -3.07
CA ARG A 154 24.47 -5.74 -4.35
C ARG A 154 23.64 -4.46 -4.55
N SER A 155 23.72 -3.50 -3.64
CA SER A 155 22.86 -2.30 -3.66
C SER A 155 22.91 -1.52 -4.97
N ALA A 156 24.13 -1.32 -5.53
CA ALA A 156 24.31 -0.61 -6.79
C ALA A 156 23.67 -1.34 -7.97
N GLN A 157 23.80 -2.67 -8.03
CA GLN A 157 23.21 -3.50 -9.08
C GLN A 157 21.68 -3.49 -9.00
N VAL A 158 21.12 -3.63 -7.79
CA VAL A 158 19.67 -3.58 -7.55
C VAL A 158 19.12 -2.22 -7.94
N SER A 159 19.74 -1.13 -7.50
CA SER A 159 19.34 0.23 -7.86
C SER A 159 19.39 0.45 -9.38
N ALA A 160 20.47 0.05 -10.04
CA ALA A 160 20.61 0.17 -11.50
C ALA A 160 19.53 -0.63 -12.26
N SER A 161 19.23 -1.85 -11.81
CA SER A 161 18.18 -2.69 -12.42
C SER A 161 16.78 -2.09 -12.24
N ILE A 162 16.47 -1.54 -11.08
CA ILE A 162 15.20 -0.85 -10.85
C ILE A 162 15.07 0.39 -11.73
N HIS A 163 16.13 1.21 -11.80
CA HIS A 163 16.14 2.39 -12.67
C HIS A 163 16.01 2.03 -14.15
N LYS A 164 16.62 0.92 -14.58
CA LYS A 164 16.47 0.42 -15.96
C LYS A 164 15.02 0.07 -16.27
N VAL A 165 14.31 -0.64 -15.36
CA VAL A 165 12.90 -0.98 -15.53
C VAL A 165 12.04 0.28 -15.59
N LEU A 166 12.28 1.25 -14.70
CA LEU A 166 11.54 2.51 -14.69
C LEU A 166 11.77 3.34 -15.96
N ASN A 167 13.02 3.46 -16.39
CA ASN A 167 13.38 4.19 -17.60
C ASN A 167 12.79 3.54 -18.86
N ASP A 168 12.79 2.21 -18.93
CA ASP A 168 12.13 1.49 -20.02
C ASP A 168 10.64 1.72 -20.04
N LEU A 169 9.98 1.67 -18.88
CA LEU A 169 8.57 1.93 -18.73
C LEU A 169 8.20 3.36 -19.14
N LEU A 170 8.99 4.36 -18.73
CA LEU A 170 8.79 5.76 -19.11
C LEU A 170 9.00 6.02 -20.60
N LYS A 171 9.97 5.32 -21.22
CA LYS A 171 10.31 5.52 -22.62
C LYS A 171 9.37 4.78 -23.58
N ASN A 172 9.05 3.55 -23.27
CA ASN A 172 8.36 2.64 -24.18
C ASN A 172 6.91 2.34 -23.78
N GLY A 173 6.50 2.74 -22.57
CA GLY A 173 5.18 2.44 -22.01
C GLY A 173 5.00 0.97 -21.67
N VAL A 174 3.75 0.55 -21.57
CA VAL A 174 3.34 -0.85 -21.40
C VAL A 174 2.93 -1.43 -22.76
N THR A 175 3.17 -2.72 -22.97
CA THR A 175 2.72 -3.41 -24.17
C THR A 175 1.25 -3.83 -24.06
N GLU A 176 0.58 -4.03 -25.19
CA GLU A 176 -0.79 -4.54 -25.21
C GLU A 176 -0.89 -5.91 -24.50
N GLN A 177 0.10 -6.76 -24.72
CA GLN A 177 0.15 -8.08 -24.09
C GLN A 177 0.23 -7.98 -22.55
N GLU A 178 1.08 -7.10 -22.01
CA GLU A 178 1.16 -6.85 -20.56
C GLU A 178 -0.15 -6.32 -20.01
N LEU A 179 -0.79 -5.40 -20.74
CA LEU A 179 -2.04 -4.78 -20.32
C LEU A 179 -3.18 -5.82 -20.26
N GLU A 180 -3.35 -6.62 -21.28
CA GLU A 180 -4.40 -7.65 -21.32
C GLU A 180 -4.16 -8.76 -20.28
N ALA A 181 -2.92 -9.20 -20.10
CA ALA A 181 -2.57 -10.14 -19.05
C ALA A 181 -2.86 -9.58 -17.65
N ALA A 182 -2.49 -8.32 -17.38
CA ALA A 182 -2.76 -7.67 -16.09
C ALA A 182 -4.25 -7.53 -15.80
N LYS A 183 -5.07 -7.14 -16.81
CA LYS A 183 -6.53 -7.07 -16.69
C LYS A 183 -7.13 -8.43 -16.35
N ALA A 184 -6.74 -9.48 -17.07
CA ALA A 184 -7.23 -10.83 -16.84
C ALA A 184 -6.90 -11.35 -15.42
N ASP A 185 -5.67 -11.17 -14.98
CA ASP A 185 -5.22 -11.60 -13.66
C ASP A 185 -5.90 -10.85 -12.51
N ILE A 186 -6.04 -9.53 -12.63
CA ILE A 186 -6.72 -8.71 -11.62
C ILE A 186 -8.20 -9.09 -11.54
N MET A 187 -8.86 -9.31 -12.67
CA MET A 187 -10.26 -9.73 -12.69
C MET A 187 -10.43 -11.11 -12.05
N LYS A 188 -9.55 -12.06 -12.38
CA LYS A 188 -9.56 -13.39 -11.75
C LYS A 188 -9.39 -13.31 -10.23
N LYS A 189 -8.42 -12.52 -9.73
CA LYS A 189 -8.23 -12.31 -8.30
C LYS A 189 -9.47 -11.73 -7.62
N ARG A 190 -10.17 -10.79 -8.27
CA ARG A 190 -11.40 -10.20 -7.73
C ARG A 190 -12.54 -11.21 -7.62
N VAL A 191 -12.70 -12.06 -8.62
CA VAL A 191 -13.73 -13.13 -8.60
C VAL A 191 -13.44 -14.11 -7.47
N THR A 192 -12.20 -14.60 -7.37
CA THR A 192 -11.80 -15.55 -6.30
C THR A 192 -11.95 -14.95 -4.89
N ALA A 193 -11.80 -13.63 -4.74
CA ALA A 193 -11.98 -12.97 -3.45
C ALA A 193 -13.46 -12.84 -3.03
N LEU A 194 -14.42 -13.13 -3.92
CA LEU A 194 -15.86 -13.09 -3.66
C LEU A 194 -16.43 -14.50 -3.35
N GLU A 195 -15.66 -15.55 -3.62
CA GLU A 195 -15.97 -16.94 -3.28
C GLU A 195 -15.49 -17.28 -1.85
#